data_b3c63153f6d240ca4ecd84979f268edc
#
_entry.id   b3c63153f6d240ca4ecd84979f268edc
#
_cell.length_a   1.000
_cell.length_b   1.000
_cell.length_c   1.000
_cell.angle_alpha   90.00
_cell.angle_beta   90.00
_cell.angle_gamma   90.00
#
_symmetry.space_group_name_H-M   'P 1'
#
loop_
_entity.id
_entity.type
_entity.pdbx_description
1 polymer ?
#
loop_
_entity_poly.entity_id
_entity_poly.type
_entity_poly.pdbx_seq_one_letter_code
_entity_poly.pdbx_strand_id
1 'polypeptide(L)'
;MELNQTSICYYEKKLAHISAATESADSIVPDTFPDIGRIVCAYGTAVIKDQTPQNDRLLVSGTVQTTVLYEPENGGKLRRLSVPVTFAHIEECEGLTAESICSTVCRIAAVDAEAMNSRKVSVSVQLCFLTEGYCKAECDVTESVELDGIECLSHLQSITLLEQVRSYPVTILDDIQLVDAAELSLLHTDCTMQVSECRAMHGRIIVKGEAVLHCLAMQEDDAVRVLNSSTPFTQILELPEAEEDALTAVRMTVSEADCRLESDGMLSCTISAQAMVLLRQERRLRCIEDMYLPGKELAAQAEHPVLQNMPSAQPFTSEGSETLQTAQHVSHVIAAQAVCCGAKRVSESELQIKAGVRVLYLSDEQQLCAVQRIVPLTMPYSEAGEPEDLTLSARATAAGERGLLLTVTANGAAATQERVTFCHISALEIKPKESSHNGVTLVLKQINDEERLWDIAKNCGTTEQAIRCANDLPAEAERVQNAMLLIPIQD
;
A
#
# COMPACT_ATOMS: atom_id res chain seq x y z
N MET A 1 -23.76 32.21 -22.46
CA MET A 1 -22.76 31.87 -21.42
C MET A 1 -22.87 30.37 -21.19
N GLU A 2 -21.80 29.64 -21.41
CA GLU A 2 -21.73 28.19 -21.25
C GLU A 2 -20.48 27.87 -20.46
N LEU A 3 -20.62 27.00 -19.45
CA LEU A 3 -19.51 26.48 -18.64
C LEU A 3 -19.23 25.06 -19.14
N ASN A 4 -18.06 24.83 -19.66
CA ASN A 4 -17.62 23.50 -20.02
C ASN A 4 -16.97 22.82 -18.82
N GLN A 5 -17.67 21.84 -18.27
CA GLN A 5 -17.30 21.14 -17.04
C GLN A 5 -17.08 19.66 -17.31
N THR A 6 -16.07 19.11 -16.68
CA THR A 6 -15.78 17.67 -16.70
C THR A 6 -15.98 17.10 -15.31
N SER A 7 -16.89 16.12 -15.20
CA SER A 7 -17.09 15.35 -13.97
C SER A 7 -16.08 14.22 -13.90
N ILE A 8 -15.33 14.16 -12.83
CA ILE A 8 -14.25 13.21 -12.61
C ILE A 8 -14.63 12.28 -11.47
N CYS A 9 -14.78 10.99 -11.79
CA CYS A 9 -14.98 9.94 -10.78
C CYS A 9 -13.63 9.28 -10.51
N TYR A 10 -13.27 9.15 -9.23
CA TYR A 10 -12.01 8.57 -8.80
C TYR A 10 -12.15 7.92 -7.43
N TYR A 11 -11.10 7.24 -6.97
CA TYR A 11 -11.04 6.70 -5.62
C TYR A 11 -10.02 7.46 -4.78
N GLU A 12 -10.40 7.81 -3.56
CA GLU A 12 -9.50 8.34 -2.55
C GLU A 12 -9.09 7.26 -1.58
N LYS A 13 -7.80 7.16 -1.29
CA LYS A 13 -7.27 6.32 -0.21
C LYS A 13 -7.52 7.03 1.12
N LYS A 14 -8.60 6.67 1.81
CA LYS A 14 -8.99 7.25 3.11
C LYS A 14 -8.29 6.59 4.28
N LEU A 15 -8.04 5.28 4.19
CA LEU A 15 -7.40 4.50 5.23
C LEU A 15 -6.09 3.91 4.70
N ALA A 16 -5.01 4.12 5.44
CA ALA A 16 -3.74 3.41 5.31
C ALA A 16 -3.13 3.35 6.71
N HIS A 17 -3.39 2.28 7.43
CA HIS A 17 -2.99 2.15 8.82
C HIS A 17 -2.41 0.78 9.13
N ILE A 18 -1.45 0.75 10.04
CA ILE A 18 -0.89 -0.48 10.59
C ILE A 18 -1.19 -0.49 12.07
N SER A 19 -2.01 -1.42 12.49
CA SER A 19 -2.39 -1.63 13.88
C SER A 19 -1.91 -2.99 14.38
N ALA A 20 -1.98 -3.21 15.68
CA ALA A 20 -1.56 -4.45 16.30
C ALA A 20 -2.56 -4.87 17.39
N ALA A 21 -2.74 -6.18 17.52
CA ALA A 21 -3.51 -6.78 18.61
C ALA A 21 -2.79 -8.02 19.13
N THR A 22 -3.12 -8.39 20.38
CA THR A 22 -2.66 -9.63 20.99
C THR A 22 -3.87 -10.42 21.43
N GLU A 23 -3.97 -11.64 20.93
CA GLU A 23 -5.06 -12.56 21.23
C GLU A 23 -4.50 -13.82 21.88
N SER A 24 -5.29 -14.47 22.71
CA SER A 24 -4.84 -15.68 23.40
C SER A 24 -5.97 -16.72 23.50
N ALA A 25 -5.56 -17.97 23.56
CA ALA A 25 -6.45 -19.08 23.81
C ALA A 25 -5.76 -20.16 24.64
N ASP A 26 -6.54 -20.79 25.49
CA ASP A 26 -6.11 -21.97 26.25
C ASP A 26 -6.63 -23.25 25.59
N SER A 27 -5.82 -24.29 25.61
CA SER A 27 -6.23 -25.63 25.14
C SER A 27 -5.77 -26.72 26.06
N ILE A 28 -6.56 -27.78 26.10
CA ILE A 28 -6.24 -29.00 26.85
C ILE A 28 -5.67 -30.03 25.87
N VAL A 29 -4.57 -30.68 26.27
CA VAL A 29 -3.98 -31.77 25.50
C VAL A 29 -4.97 -32.95 25.48
N PRO A 30 -5.39 -33.46 24.31
CA PRO A 30 -6.29 -34.59 24.20
C PRO A 30 -5.70 -35.82 24.90
N ASP A 31 -6.58 -36.66 25.45
CA ASP A 31 -6.17 -37.88 26.21
C ASP A 31 -5.35 -38.88 25.38
N THR A 32 -5.50 -38.84 24.07
CA THR A 32 -4.73 -39.65 23.12
C THR A 32 -3.29 -39.16 22.91
N PHE A 33 -2.94 -37.99 23.42
CA PHE A 33 -1.63 -37.38 23.30
C PHE A 33 -0.86 -37.48 24.63
N PRO A 34 0.46 -37.67 24.61
CA PRO A 34 1.28 -37.69 25.80
C PRO A 34 1.35 -36.29 26.45
N ASP A 35 1.68 -36.29 27.74
CA ASP A 35 1.85 -35.08 28.54
C ASP A 35 3.02 -34.22 27.99
N ILE A 36 2.89 -32.91 28.12
CA ILE A 36 3.88 -31.93 27.67
C ILE A 36 5.08 -31.95 28.63
N GLY A 37 6.27 -32.25 28.12
CA GLY A 37 7.52 -32.07 28.83
C GLY A 37 8.13 -30.68 28.55
N ARG A 38 8.29 -30.32 27.28
CA ARG A 38 8.86 -29.04 26.85
C ARG A 38 8.20 -28.55 25.56
N ILE A 39 7.78 -27.29 25.53
CA ILE A 39 7.36 -26.65 24.29
C ILE A 39 8.63 -26.23 23.51
N VAL A 40 8.67 -26.63 22.26
CA VAL A 40 9.80 -26.35 21.34
C VAL A 40 9.57 -25.02 20.62
N CYS A 41 8.42 -24.89 19.97
CA CYS A 41 8.03 -23.69 19.23
C CYS A 41 6.52 -23.73 18.92
N ALA A 42 5.99 -22.58 18.51
CA ALA A 42 4.65 -22.48 17.99
C ALA A 42 4.64 -21.73 16.67
N TYR A 43 3.70 -22.08 15.80
CA TYR A 43 3.48 -21.46 14.50
C TYR A 43 2.03 -21.06 14.37
N GLY A 44 1.73 -20.17 13.43
CA GLY A 44 0.36 -19.82 13.14
C GLY A 44 0.19 -19.37 11.69
N THR A 45 -1.02 -19.57 11.18
CA THR A 45 -1.49 -18.98 9.93
C THR A 45 -2.75 -18.21 10.20
N ALA A 46 -2.76 -16.92 9.91
CA ALA A 46 -3.92 -16.05 10.10
C ALA A 46 -4.86 -16.17 8.90
N VAL A 47 -6.14 -16.42 9.16
CA VAL A 47 -7.20 -16.47 8.15
C VAL A 47 -8.24 -15.43 8.50
N ILE A 48 -8.41 -14.42 7.65
CA ILE A 48 -9.50 -13.45 7.75
C ILE A 48 -10.78 -14.12 7.23
N LYS A 49 -11.81 -14.18 8.06
CA LYS A 49 -13.12 -14.77 7.71
C LYS A 49 -14.09 -13.74 7.21
N ASP A 50 -14.05 -12.55 7.78
CA ASP A 50 -14.95 -11.47 7.43
C ASP A 50 -14.23 -10.12 7.53
N GLN A 51 -14.57 -9.24 6.60
CA GLN A 51 -14.09 -7.87 6.53
C GLN A 51 -15.25 -7.00 6.07
N THR A 52 -15.82 -6.24 6.99
CA THR A 52 -17.06 -5.47 6.75
C THR A 52 -16.82 -3.98 6.99
N PRO A 53 -16.76 -3.15 5.93
CA PRO A 53 -16.74 -1.69 6.07
C PRO A 53 -18.10 -1.18 6.58
N GLN A 54 -18.05 -0.21 7.48
CA GLN A 54 -19.19 0.48 8.05
C GLN A 54 -18.88 1.99 8.06
N ASN A 55 -19.86 2.80 8.47
CA ASN A 55 -19.61 4.23 8.62
C ASN A 55 -18.53 4.47 9.68
N ASP A 56 -17.45 5.15 9.26
CA ASP A 56 -16.30 5.56 10.05
C ASP A 56 -15.49 4.42 10.69
N ARG A 57 -15.66 3.18 10.23
CA ARG A 57 -14.88 2.04 10.75
C ARG A 57 -14.89 0.83 9.82
N LEU A 58 -13.89 -0.03 10.00
CA LEU A 58 -13.81 -1.34 9.40
C LEU A 58 -13.76 -2.42 10.49
N LEU A 59 -14.64 -3.41 10.38
CA LEU A 59 -14.62 -4.60 11.23
C LEU A 59 -13.88 -5.71 10.50
N VAL A 60 -12.91 -6.33 11.19
CA VAL A 60 -12.13 -7.46 10.67
C VAL A 60 -12.22 -8.59 11.68
N SER A 61 -12.61 -9.78 11.26
CA SER A 61 -12.61 -10.94 12.12
C SER A 61 -12.02 -12.17 11.45
N GLY A 62 -11.48 -13.06 12.25
CA GLY A 62 -10.84 -14.25 11.73
C GLY A 62 -10.37 -15.23 12.78
N THR A 63 -9.51 -16.13 12.35
CA THR A 63 -8.93 -17.15 13.22
C THR A 63 -7.46 -17.35 12.86
N VAL A 64 -6.61 -17.44 13.85
CA VAL A 64 -5.25 -17.93 13.69
C VAL A 64 -5.25 -19.42 13.98
N GLN A 65 -4.90 -20.21 12.98
CA GLN A 65 -4.66 -21.65 13.16
C GLN A 65 -3.25 -21.80 13.72
N THR A 66 -3.13 -21.98 15.03
CA THR A 66 -1.81 -22.18 15.65
C THR A 66 -1.51 -23.66 15.85
N THR A 67 -0.25 -24.01 15.68
CA THR A 67 0.31 -25.33 15.95
C THR A 67 1.43 -25.20 16.97
N VAL A 68 1.30 -25.86 18.10
CA VAL A 68 2.32 -25.96 19.13
C VAL A 68 3.08 -27.27 18.95
N LEU A 69 4.39 -27.19 18.80
CA LEU A 69 5.28 -28.32 18.74
C LEU A 69 5.92 -28.54 20.10
N TYR A 70 5.79 -29.75 20.65
CA TYR A 70 6.30 -30.05 21.99
C TYR A 70 6.95 -31.44 22.08
N GLU A 71 7.89 -31.58 23.01
CA GLU A 71 8.49 -32.82 23.44
C GLU A 71 7.66 -33.44 24.57
N PRO A 72 7.29 -34.74 24.50
CA PRO A 72 6.60 -35.42 25.59
C PRO A 72 7.46 -35.54 26.86
N GLU A 73 6.83 -35.51 28.05
CA GLU A 73 7.52 -35.66 29.34
C GLU A 73 8.32 -36.97 29.47
N ASN A 74 7.76 -38.05 28.94
CA ASN A 74 8.39 -39.38 29.00
C ASN A 74 9.37 -39.63 27.82
N GLY A 75 9.74 -38.60 27.06
CA GLY A 75 10.52 -38.72 25.85
C GLY A 75 9.69 -39.28 24.67
N GLY A 76 10.32 -39.42 23.51
CA GLY A 76 9.69 -39.90 22.28
C GLY A 76 9.62 -38.83 21.21
N LYS A 77 8.88 -39.12 20.14
CA LYS A 77 8.75 -38.22 18.99
C LYS A 77 8.04 -36.91 19.33
N LEU A 78 8.46 -35.82 18.69
CA LEU A 78 7.78 -34.53 18.74
C LEU A 78 6.28 -34.65 18.42
N ARG A 79 5.47 -33.88 19.12
CA ARG A 79 4.00 -33.86 18.95
C ARG A 79 3.51 -32.48 18.55
N ARG A 80 2.41 -32.48 17.79
CA ARG A 80 1.73 -31.28 17.33
C ARG A 80 0.41 -31.14 18.07
N LEU A 81 0.13 -29.96 18.62
CA LEU A 81 -1.16 -29.61 19.18
C LEU A 81 -1.71 -28.39 18.42
N SER A 82 -2.88 -28.54 17.82
CA SER A 82 -3.55 -27.43 17.14
C SER A 82 -4.41 -26.64 18.14
N VAL A 83 -4.24 -25.33 18.18
CA VAL A 83 -4.98 -24.43 19.06
C VAL A 83 -5.49 -23.25 18.21
N PRO A 84 -6.78 -23.21 17.86
CA PRO A 84 -7.33 -22.08 17.13
C PRO A 84 -7.49 -20.86 18.06
N VAL A 85 -6.97 -19.72 17.65
CA VAL A 85 -7.11 -18.42 18.34
C VAL A 85 -7.97 -17.50 17.48
N THR A 86 -9.15 -17.13 17.96
CA THR A 86 -10.04 -16.22 17.25
C THR A 86 -9.67 -14.77 17.53
N PHE A 87 -9.85 -13.90 16.54
CA PHE A 87 -9.65 -12.46 16.70
C PHE A 87 -10.81 -11.66 16.12
N ALA A 88 -11.03 -10.48 16.70
CA ALA A 88 -11.91 -9.44 16.18
C ALA A 88 -11.22 -8.09 16.36
N HIS A 89 -11.08 -7.35 15.28
CA HIS A 89 -10.37 -6.09 15.25
C HIS A 89 -11.20 -4.99 14.59
N ILE A 90 -11.10 -3.77 15.10
CA ILE A 90 -11.82 -2.61 14.61
C ILE A 90 -10.78 -1.55 14.24
N GLU A 91 -10.82 -1.11 12.98
CA GLU A 91 -10.09 0.07 12.52
C GLU A 91 -11.06 1.24 12.42
N GLU A 92 -10.78 2.31 13.16
CA GLU A 92 -11.55 3.55 13.08
C GLU A 92 -10.96 4.47 12.01
N CYS A 93 -11.80 4.93 11.09
CA CYS A 93 -11.40 5.84 10.03
C CYS A 93 -12.57 6.71 9.60
N GLU A 94 -12.50 8.00 9.89
CA GLU A 94 -13.49 8.98 9.47
C GLU A 94 -13.64 9.04 7.94
N GLY A 95 -14.86 9.00 7.47
CA GLY A 95 -15.20 9.03 6.05
C GLY A 95 -15.23 7.68 5.33
N LEU A 96 -15.00 6.56 6.03
CA LEU A 96 -15.38 5.25 5.50
C LEU A 96 -16.90 5.12 5.44
N THR A 97 -17.37 4.37 4.45
CA THR A 97 -18.78 4.03 4.27
C THR A 97 -18.92 2.53 4.04
N ALA A 98 -20.15 2.02 4.07
CA ALA A 98 -20.43 0.63 3.75
C ALA A 98 -20.09 0.25 2.29
N GLU A 99 -19.93 1.24 1.41
CA GLU A 99 -19.56 1.04 -0.01
C GLU A 99 -18.05 1.15 -0.25
N SER A 100 -17.27 1.46 0.80
CA SER A 100 -15.82 1.56 0.71
C SER A 100 -15.20 0.21 0.39
N ILE A 101 -14.18 0.21 -0.46
CA ILE A 101 -13.42 -1.00 -0.78
C ILE A 101 -12.22 -1.05 0.16
N CYS A 102 -12.21 -2.05 1.04
CA CYS A 102 -11.15 -2.22 2.02
C CYS A 102 -10.36 -3.51 1.77
N SER A 103 -9.09 -3.48 2.14
CA SER A 103 -8.22 -4.65 2.15
C SER A 103 -7.41 -4.66 3.44
N THR A 104 -7.44 -5.80 4.13
CA THR A 104 -6.64 -6.02 5.34
C THR A 104 -5.75 -7.24 5.15
N VAL A 105 -4.46 -7.08 5.42
CA VAL A 105 -3.50 -8.16 5.52
C VAL A 105 -3.21 -8.39 6.99
N CYS A 106 -3.56 -9.56 7.52
CA CYS A 106 -3.24 -9.94 8.88
C CYS A 106 -1.92 -10.73 8.90
N ARG A 107 -0.90 -10.21 9.55
CA ARG A 107 0.41 -10.84 9.71
C ARG A 107 0.62 -11.25 11.16
N ILE A 108 1.26 -12.39 11.36
CA ILE A 108 1.63 -12.88 12.69
C ILE A 108 3.04 -12.40 13.00
N ALA A 109 3.17 -11.52 13.97
CA ALA A 109 4.44 -10.98 14.43
C ALA A 109 5.20 -11.98 15.32
N ALA A 110 4.47 -12.65 16.22
CA ALA A 110 5.01 -13.70 17.08
C ALA A 110 3.88 -14.62 17.57
N VAL A 111 4.23 -15.86 17.87
CA VAL A 111 3.37 -16.82 18.57
C VAL A 111 4.16 -17.33 19.77
N ASP A 112 3.61 -17.12 20.96
CA ASP A 112 4.15 -17.63 22.20
C ASP A 112 3.24 -18.73 22.73
N ALA A 113 3.82 -19.82 23.22
CA ALA A 113 3.08 -20.92 23.84
C ALA A 113 3.75 -21.33 25.16
N GLU A 114 2.95 -21.42 26.21
CA GLU A 114 3.41 -21.79 27.54
C GLU A 114 2.61 -22.95 28.08
N ALA A 115 3.30 -23.94 28.65
CA ALA A 115 2.66 -25.03 29.37
C ALA A 115 2.23 -24.56 30.75
N MET A 116 0.93 -24.39 30.96
CA MET A 116 0.37 -24.07 32.28
C MET A 116 0.51 -25.26 33.22
N ASN A 117 0.43 -26.47 32.71
CA ASN A 117 0.78 -27.74 33.33
C ASN A 117 0.99 -28.80 32.21
N SER A 118 1.27 -30.06 32.56
CA SER A 118 1.55 -31.11 31.56
C SER A 118 0.38 -31.39 30.60
N ARG A 119 -0.85 -30.95 30.92
CA ARG A 119 -2.09 -31.19 30.14
C ARG A 119 -2.76 -29.94 29.63
N LYS A 120 -2.23 -28.74 29.92
CA LYS A 120 -2.83 -27.48 29.51
C LYS A 120 -1.78 -26.52 28.94
N VAL A 121 -2.04 -25.97 27.76
CA VAL A 121 -1.23 -24.98 27.10
C VAL A 121 -2.00 -23.67 26.93
N SER A 122 -1.34 -22.55 27.16
CA SER A 122 -1.81 -21.22 26.79
C SER A 122 -1.03 -20.75 25.57
N VAL A 123 -1.73 -20.24 24.54
CA VAL A 123 -1.13 -19.71 23.33
C VAL A 123 -1.50 -18.24 23.20
N SER A 124 -0.50 -17.39 23.01
CA SER A 124 -0.65 -15.96 22.76
C SER A 124 -0.12 -15.62 21.36
N VAL A 125 -0.89 -14.87 20.59
CA VAL A 125 -0.54 -14.48 19.21
C VAL A 125 -0.51 -12.97 19.09
N GLN A 126 0.62 -12.44 18.65
CA GLN A 126 0.77 -11.03 18.34
C GLN A 126 0.48 -10.81 16.85
N LEU A 127 -0.57 -10.06 16.55
CA LEU A 127 -1.08 -9.79 15.22
C LEU A 127 -0.76 -8.36 14.78
N CYS A 128 -0.46 -8.19 13.51
CA CYS A 128 -0.33 -6.90 12.86
C CYS A 128 -1.31 -6.85 11.69
N PHE A 129 -2.15 -5.82 11.65
CA PHE A 129 -3.13 -5.59 10.60
C PHE A 129 -2.64 -4.43 9.74
N LEU A 130 -2.42 -4.70 8.45
CA LEU A 130 -2.13 -3.69 7.45
C LEU A 130 -3.41 -3.45 6.68
N THR A 131 -4.05 -2.32 6.94
CA THR A 131 -5.39 -2.03 6.41
C THR A 131 -5.37 -0.84 5.49
N GLU A 132 -5.98 -0.98 4.33
CA GLU A 132 -6.24 0.09 3.38
C GLU A 132 -7.72 0.17 3.06
N GLY A 133 -8.20 1.41 2.88
CA GLY A 133 -9.59 1.68 2.53
C GLY A 133 -9.68 2.76 1.47
N TYR A 134 -10.51 2.52 0.46
CA TYR A 134 -10.73 3.37 -0.70
C TYR A 134 -12.19 3.74 -0.81
N CYS A 135 -12.47 5.04 -0.93
CA CYS A 135 -13.81 5.59 -1.10
C CYS A 135 -13.95 6.18 -2.49
N LYS A 136 -15.06 5.90 -3.14
CA LYS A 136 -15.40 6.56 -4.41
C LYS A 136 -15.69 8.03 -4.15
N ALA A 137 -15.10 8.90 -4.93
CA ALA A 137 -15.27 10.33 -4.91
C ALA A 137 -15.57 10.86 -6.31
N GLU A 138 -16.22 12.01 -6.36
CA GLU A 138 -16.56 12.70 -7.59
C GLU A 138 -16.31 14.19 -7.40
N CYS A 139 -15.75 14.84 -8.41
CA CYS A 139 -15.65 16.30 -8.43
C CYS A 139 -15.83 16.82 -9.85
N ASP A 140 -16.35 18.04 -9.95
CA ASP A 140 -16.46 18.74 -11.21
C ASP A 140 -15.30 19.73 -11.35
N VAL A 141 -14.73 19.80 -12.54
CA VAL A 141 -13.69 20.74 -12.92
C VAL A 141 -14.17 21.57 -14.10
N THR A 142 -14.02 22.87 -14.04
CA THR A 142 -14.34 23.77 -15.15
C THR A 142 -13.12 23.93 -16.04
N GLU A 143 -13.20 23.45 -17.27
CA GLU A 143 -12.10 23.50 -18.22
C GLU A 143 -12.12 24.75 -19.10
N SER A 144 -13.29 25.28 -19.41
CA SER A 144 -13.44 26.51 -20.18
C SER A 144 -14.75 27.25 -19.88
N VAL A 145 -14.74 28.53 -20.15
CA VAL A 145 -15.90 29.40 -20.02
C VAL A 145 -16.14 30.03 -21.39
N GLU A 146 -17.32 29.79 -21.95
CA GLU A 146 -17.75 30.41 -23.19
C GLU A 146 -18.63 31.61 -22.92
N LEU A 147 -18.03 32.78 -22.98
CA LEU A 147 -18.66 34.07 -22.82
C LEU A 147 -18.00 35.05 -23.78
N ASP A 148 -18.79 35.78 -24.54
CA ASP A 148 -18.26 36.75 -25.51
C ASP A 148 -17.43 37.84 -24.81
N GLY A 149 -16.16 37.98 -25.23
CA GLY A 149 -15.22 38.93 -24.70
C GLY A 149 -14.52 38.53 -23.38
N ILE A 150 -14.78 37.35 -22.84
CA ILE A 150 -14.05 36.88 -21.65
C ILE A 150 -12.59 36.55 -21.96
N GLU A 151 -11.71 36.98 -21.08
CA GLU A 151 -10.31 36.57 -21.07
C GLU A 151 -10.13 35.53 -19.97
N CYS A 152 -9.51 34.36 -20.33
CA CYS A 152 -9.21 33.26 -19.42
C CYS A 152 -7.75 32.90 -19.43
N LEU A 153 -7.11 32.95 -18.29
CA LEU A 153 -5.77 32.41 -18.08
C LEU A 153 -5.89 30.96 -17.64
N SER A 154 -5.38 30.05 -18.44
CA SER A 154 -5.45 28.62 -18.17
C SER A 154 -4.20 27.88 -18.64
N HIS A 155 -3.88 26.76 -17.99
CA HIS A 155 -2.82 25.86 -18.43
C HIS A 155 -3.32 24.40 -18.44
N LEU A 156 -2.59 23.53 -19.13
CA LEU A 156 -2.84 22.09 -19.10
C LEU A 156 -2.06 21.47 -17.92
N GLN A 157 -2.79 20.76 -17.07
CA GLN A 157 -2.24 20.02 -15.94
C GLN A 157 -2.44 18.53 -16.17
N SER A 158 -1.35 17.74 -16.13
CA SER A 158 -1.43 16.28 -16.07
C SER A 158 -1.60 15.83 -14.63
N ILE A 159 -2.51 14.90 -14.41
CA ILE A 159 -2.73 14.27 -13.11
C ILE A 159 -3.00 12.78 -13.30
N THR A 160 -2.40 11.95 -12.46
CA THR A 160 -2.66 10.50 -12.42
C THR A 160 -3.65 10.20 -11.29
N LEU A 161 -4.83 9.75 -11.64
CA LEU A 161 -5.92 9.45 -10.71
C LEU A 161 -6.13 7.96 -10.53
N LEU A 162 -6.52 7.53 -9.34
CA LEU A 162 -6.96 6.17 -9.07
C LEU A 162 -8.42 6.03 -9.51
N GLU A 163 -8.65 5.48 -10.70
CA GLU A 163 -9.98 5.42 -11.29
C GLU A 163 -10.76 4.18 -10.93
N GLN A 164 -10.07 3.05 -10.71
CA GLN A 164 -10.72 1.82 -10.31
C GLN A 164 -9.96 1.11 -9.18
N VAL A 165 -10.74 0.62 -8.23
CA VAL A 165 -10.29 -0.31 -7.19
C VAL A 165 -11.23 -1.50 -7.22
N ARG A 166 -10.69 -2.72 -7.40
CA ARG A 166 -11.50 -3.94 -7.41
C ARG A 166 -10.76 -5.10 -6.76
N SER A 167 -11.49 -5.99 -6.12
CA SER A 167 -10.96 -7.20 -5.52
C SER A 167 -11.51 -8.44 -6.24
N TYR A 168 -10.63 -9.39 -6.52
CA TYR A 168 -10.96 -10.63 -7.22
C TYR A 168 -10.47 -11.83 -6.40
N PRO A 169 -11.30 -12.86 -6.20
CA PRO A 169 -10.84 -14.12 -5.66
C PRO A 169 -10.00 -14.84 -6.70
N VAL A 170 -8.88 -15.41 -6.27
CA VAL A 170 -7.95 -16.19 -7.10
C VAL A 170 -7.70 -17.51 -6.41
N THR A 171 -7.71 -18.61 -7.16
CA THR A 171 -7.32 -19.93 -6.67
C THR A 171 -6.23 -20.51 -7.57
N ILE A 172 -5.15 -20.99 -6.95
CA ILE A 172 -4.05 -21.67 -7.62
C ILE A 172 -4.02 -23.10 -7.11
N LEU A 173 -4.02 -24.05 -8.05
CA LEU A 173 -3.88 -25.48 -7.80
C LEU A 173 -2.60 -25.94 -8.44
N ASP A 174 -1.74 -26.59 -7.67
CA ASP A 174 -0.51 -27.17 -8.20
C ASP A 174 -0.04 -28.38 -7.40
N ASP A 175 0.63 -29.29 -8.10
CA ASP A 175 1.29 -30.47 -7.54
C ASP A 175 2.79 -30.35 -7.80
N ILE A 176 3.57 -30.16 -6.74
CA ILE A 176 4.99 -29.84 -6.80
C ILE A 176 5.80 -31.06 -6.31
N GLN A 177 6.66 -31.61 -7.15
CA GLN A 177 7.59 -32.64 -6.71
C GLN A 177 8.75 -32.01 -5.92
N LEU A 178 8.81 -32.25 -4.63
CA LEU A 178 9.90 -31.80 -3.78
C LEU A 178 11.05 -32.81 -3.78
N VAL A 179 12.28 -32.28 -3.86
CA VAL A 179 13.48 -33.11 -3.81
C VAL A 179 13.76 -33.55 -2.37
N ASP A 180 14.10 -34.83 -2.18
CA ASP A 180 14.40 -35.42 -0.86
C ASP A 180 13.30 -35.24 0.20
N ALA A 181 12.04 -35.21 -0.24
CA ALA A 181 10.88 -34.99 0.65
C ALA A 181 10.05 -36.25 0.90
N ALA A 182 10.45 -37.39 0.35
CA ALA A 182 9.80 -38.66 0.62
C ALA A 182 9.87 -39.02 2.11
N GLU A 183 8.76 -39.54 2.66
CA GLU A 183 8.63 -39.96 4.07
C GLU A 183 8.71 -38.82 5.11
N LEU A 184 8.67 -37.54 4.67
CA LEU A 184 8.54 -36.40 5.57
C LEU A 184 7.09 -36.17 5.96
N SER A 185 6.88 -35.66 7.17
CA SER A 185 5.58 -35.14 7.62
C SER A 185 5.59 -33.61 7.63
N LEU A 186 4.65 -33.00 6.95
CA LEU A 186 4.51 -31.54 6.92
C LEU A 186 4.05 -31.02 8.29
N LEU A 187 4.82 -30.09 8.87
CA LEU A 187 4.50 -29.44 10.14
C LEU A 187 3.74 -28.11 9.94
N HIS A 188 4.22 -27.31 8.98
CA HIS A 188 3.68 -25.99 8.72
C HIS A 188 4.05 -25.54 7.30
N THR A 189 3.18 -24.72 6.69
CA THR A 189 3.44 -24.08 5.41
C THR A 189 3.11 -22.59 5.52
N ASP A 190 4.09 -21.76 5.21
CA ASP A 190 3.89 -20.34 4.94
C ASP A 190 3.83 -20.15 3.42
N CYS A 191 2.86 -19.39 2.94
CA CYS A 191 2.71 -19.05 1.52
C CYS A 191 2.69 -17.53 1.35
N THR A 192 3.48 -17.03 0.40
CA THR A 192 3.49 -15.63 0.01
C THR A 192 3.35 -15.50 -1.49
N MET A 193 2.57 -14.51 -1.94
CA MET A 193 2.38 -14.21 -3.35
C MET A 193 3.32 -13.07 -3.77
N GLN A 194 4.10 -13.29 -4.81
CA GLN A 194 4.99 -12.29 -5.39
C GLN A 194 4.56 -12.00 -6.82
N VAL A 195 4.10 -10.77 -7.08
CA VAL A 195 3.75 -10.32 -8.43
C VAL A 195 5.02 -9.85 -9.13
N SER A 196 5.35 -10.45 -10.26
CA SER A 196 6.51 -10.10 -11.08
C SER A 196 6.15 -9.19 -12.26
N GLU A 197 4.95 -9.33 -12.81
CA GLU A 197 4.46 -8.54 -13.93
C GLU A 197 2.97 -8.24 -13.75
N CYS A 198 2.61 -6.99 -13.97
CA CYS A 198 1.23 -6.56 -14.02
C CYS A 198 1.05 -5.67 -15.25
N ARG A 199 0.15 -6.04 -16.16
CA ARG A 199 -0.08 -5.30 -17.40
C ARG A 199 -1.56 -5.10 -17.68
N ALA A 200 -1.94 -3.83 -17.90
CA ALA A 200 -3.26 -3.51 -18.44
C ALA A 200 -3.32 -3.83 -19.94
N MET A 201 -4.43 -4.38 -20.34
CA MET A 201 -4.84 -4.55 -21.74
C MET A 201 -6.28 -4.09 -21.86
N HIS A 202 -6.75 -3.90 -23.07
CA HIS A 202 -8.12 -3.47 -23.30
C HIS A 202 -9.12 -4.42 -22.62
N GLY A 203 -9.83 -3.94 -21.59
CA GLY A 203 -10.85 -4.67 -20.84
C GLY A 203 -10.34 -5.71 -19.83
N ARG A 204 -9.04 -5.83 -19.57
CA ARG A 204 -8.49 -6.84 -18.66
C ARG A 204 -7.10 -6.49 -18.12
N ILE A 205 -6.75 -7.11 -17.01
CA ILE A 205 -5.42 -7.03 -16.39
C ILE A 205 -4.80 -8.42 -16.42
N ILE A 206 -3.57 -8.53 -16.92
CA ILE A 206 -2.78 -9.76 -16.85
C ILE A 206 -1.81 -9.61 -15.68
N VAL A 207 -1.85 -10.56 -14.75
CA VAL A 207 -0.98 -10.62 -13.57
C VAL A 207 -0.19 -11.90 -13.62
N LYS A 208 1.14 -11.80 -13.55
CA LYS A 208 2.05 -12.94 -13.44
C LYS A 208 2.86 -12.84 -12.18
N GLY A 209 3.22 -13.97 -11.63
CA GLY A 209 4.02 -14.05 -10.42
C GLY A 209 4.29 -15.46 -9.97
N GLU A 210 4.72 -15.57 -8.72
CA GLU A 210 5.00 -16.84 -8.07
C GLU A 210 4.35 -16.89 -6.70
N ALA A 211 3.75 -18.02 -6.36
CA ALA A 211 3.40 -18.38 -5.00
C ALA A 211 4.62 -19.08 -4.38
N VAL A 212 5.26 -18.43 -3.43
CA VAL A 212 6.45 -18.93 -2.74
C VAL A 212 6.01 -19.65 -1.48
N LEU A 213 6.40 -20.93 -1.37
CA LEU A 213 6.06 -21.83 -0.28
C LEU A 213 7.28 -22.10 0.59
N HIS A 214 7.15 -21.90 1.88
CA HIS A 214 8.13 -22.26 2.89
C HIS A 214 7.52 -23.32 3.80
N CYS A 215 7.91 -24.57 3.57
CA CYS A 215 7.39 -25.71 4.28
C CYS A 215 8.36 -26.14 5.38
N LEU A 216 7.87 -26.28 6.60
CA LEU A 216 8.56 -26.93 7.68
C LEU A 216 8.10 -28.39 7.74
N ALA A 217 9.02 -29.32 7.59
CA ALA A 217 8.72 -30.76 7.60
C ALA A 217 9.62 -31.48 8.58
N MET A 218 9.18 -32.65 9.05
CA MET A 218 9.87 -33.48 10.04
C MET A 218 10.10 -34.89 9.48
N GLN A 219 11.28 -35.37 9.69
CA GLN A 219 11.68 -36.77 9.38
C GLN A 219 11.21 -37.75 10.49
N GLU A 220 11.30 -39.02 10.25
CA GLU A 220 10.96 -40.04 11.23
C GLU A 220 11.84 -40.04 12.50
N ASP A 221 13.05 -39.50 12.41
CA ASP A 221 14.01 -39.33 13.51
C ASP A 221 13.87 -37.98 14.25
N ASP A 222 12.77 -37.27 14.03
CA ASP A 222 12.47 -35.93 14.56
C ASP A 222 13.38 -34.81 14.03
N ALA A 223 14.22 -35.07 13.03
CA ALA A 223 14.99 -34.03 12.36
C ALA A 223 14.06 -33.11 11.56
N VAL A 224 14.15 -31.81 11.82
CA VAL A 224 13.34 -30.80 11.16
C VAL A 224 14.07 -30.23 9.95
N ARG A 225 13.39 -30.13 8.82
CA ARG A 225 13.89 -29.55 7.58
C ARG A 225 12.99 -28.45 7.06
N VAL A 226 13.58 -27.48 6.39
CA VAL A 226 12.87 -26.46 5.62
C VAL A 226 12.95 -26.81 4.15
N LEU A 227 11.79 -26.89 3.52
CA LEU A 227 11.64 -27.11 2.09
C LEU A 227 11.07 -25.83 1.49
N ASN A 228 11.78 -25.28 0.52
CA ASN A 228 11.35 -24.08 -0.20
C ASN A 228 10.96 -24.49 -1.62
N SER A 229 9.84 -23.99 -2.06
CA SER A 229 9.35 -24.20 -3.42
C SER A 229 8.63 -22.96 -3.92
N SER A 230 8.43 -22.87 -5.23
CA SER A 230 7.58 -21.82 -5.82
C SER A 230 6.75 -22.38 -6.96
N THR A 231 5.54 -21.83 -7.10
CA THR A 231 4.60 -22.15 -8.16
C THR A 231 4.33 -20.90 -8.97
N PRO A 232 4.65 -20.90 -10.28
CA PRO A 232 4.33 -19.77 -11.13
C PRO A 232 2.82 -19.69 -11.38
N PHE A 233 2.28 -18.47 -11.40
CA PHE A 233 0.89 -18.26 -11.77
C PHE A 233 0.73 -17.19 -12.84
N THR A 234 -0.34 -17.31 -13.61
CA THR A 234 -0.82 -16.26 -14.51
C THR A 234 -2.32 -16.14 -14.33
N GLN A 235 -2.78 -14.92 -13.97
CA GLN A 235 -4.19 -14.62 -13.79
C GLN A 235 -4.62 -13.54 -14.76
N ILE A 236 -5.82 -13.70 -15.33
CA ILE A 236 -6.46 -12.72 -16.19
C ILE A 236 -7.70 -12.21 -15.44
N LEU A 237 -7.67 -10.93 -15.06
CA LEU A 237 -8.73 -10.28 -14.32
C LEU A 237 -9.52 -9.38 -15.26
N GLU A 238 -10.82 -9.56 -15.36
CA GLU A 238 -11.67 -8.77 -16.24
C GLU A 238 -11.96 -7.40 -15.61
N LEU A 239 -11.53 -6.33 -16.26
CA LEU A 239 -11.76 -4.95 -15.87
C LEU A 239 -12.08 -4.13 -17.12
N PRO A 240 -13.36 -3.94 -17.46
CA PRO A 240 -13.79 -3.29 -18.70
C PRO A 240 -13.22 -1.88 -18.89
N GLU A 241 -12.93 -1.18 -17.81
CA GLU A 241 -12.37 0.17 -17.78
C GLU A 241 -10.85 0.21 -18.03
N ALA A 242 -10.18 -0.94 -18.13
CA ALA A 242 -8.74 -1.00 -18.35
C ALA A 242 -8.37 -0.65 -19.80
N GLU A 243 -7.43 0.26 -19.97
CA GLU A 243 -6.81 0.64 -21.24
C GLU A 243 -5.32 0.26 -21.24
N GLU A 244 -4.71 0.16 -22.42
CA GLU A 244 -3.32 -0.34 -22.56
C GLU A 244 -2.27 0.55 -21.85
N ASP A 245 -2.53 1.86 -21.74
CA ASP A 245 -1.63 2.83 -21.12
C ASP A 245 -1.89 3.04 -19.64
N ALA A 246 -2.87 2.34 -19.05
CA ALA A 246 -3.22 2.50 -17.65
C ALA A 246 -2.13 1.94 -16.74
N LEU A 247 -1.76 2.71 -15.71
CA LEU A 247 -0.85 2.26 -14.66
C LEU A 247 -1.59 1.35 -13.70
N THR A 248 -1.17 0.10 -13.63
CA THR A 248 -1.80 -0.90 -12.77
C THR A 248 -0.87 -1.38 -11.68
N ALA A 249 -1.44 -1.55 -10.48
CA ALA A 249 -0.81 -2.30 -9.41
C ALA A 249 -1.77 -3.39 -8.94
N VAL A 250 -1.26 -4.58 -8.68
CA VAL A 250 -2.05 -5.68 -8.13
C VAL A 250 -1.37 -6.18 -6.87
N ARG A 251 -2.13 -6.17 -5.78
CA ARG A 251 -1.70 -6.72 -4.49
C ARG A 251 -2.37 -8.07 -4.29
N MET A 252 -1.55 -9.09 -4.11
CA MET A 252 -2.02 -10.46 -3.87
C MET A 252 -1.89 -10.79 -2.39
N THR A 253 -3.01 -11.13 -1.75
CA THR A 253 -3.05 -11.54 -0.34
C THR A 253 -3.55 -12.96 -0.24
N VAL A 254 -2.73 -13.84 0.35
CA VAL A 254 -3.13 -15.23 0.60
C VAL A 254 -4.21 -15.25 1.68
N SER A 255 -5.35 -15.85 1.37
CA SER A 255 -6.44 -16.09 2.31
C SER A 255 -6.28 -17.45 3.01
N GLU A 256 -5.87 -18.46 2.25
CA GLU A 256 -5.66 -19.82 2.74
C GLU A 256 -4.68 -20.58 1.85
N ALA A 257 -3.84 -21.41 2.43
CA ALA A 257 -2.97 -22.34 1.72
C ALA A 257 -3.12 -23.72 2.33
N ASP A 258 -3.90 -24.60 1.69
CA ASP A 258 -4.01 -26.02 2.06
C ASP A 258 -2.98 -26.81 1.25
N CYS A 259 -1.93 -27.23 1.94
CA CYS A 259 -0.82 -27.97 1.35
C CYS A 259 -0.71 -29.33 2.04
N ARG A 260 -0.58 -30.40 1.25
CA ARG A 260 -0.44 -31.79 1.72
C ARG A 260 0.79 -32.42 1.08
N LEU A 261 1.65 -32.95 1.93
CA LEU A 261 2.83 -33.66 1.47
C LEU A 261 2.52 -35.17 1.47
N GLU A 262 2.53 -35.75 0.30
CA GLU A 262 2.33 -37.18 0.08
C GLU A 262 3.62 -37.99 0.38
N SER A 263 3.51 -39.28 0.59
CA SER A 263 4.63 -40.13 0.97
C SER A 263 5.74 -40.26 -0.09
N ASP A 264 5.42 -39.95 -1.34
CA ASP A 264 6.38 -39.95 -2.48
C ASP A 264 7.10 -38.61 -2.64
N GLY A 265 6.83 -37.61 -1.77
CA GLY A 265 7.41 -36.27 -1.82
C GLY A 265 6.66 -35.32 -2.73
N MET A 266 5.47 -35.67 -3.21
CA MET A 266 4.58 -34.76 -3.93
C MET A 266 3.89 -33.81 -2.92
N LEU A 267 4.00 -32.52 -3.15
CA LEU A 267 3.30 -31.47 -2.39
C LEU A 267 2.11 -30.97 -3.21
N SER A 268 0.91 -31.41 -2.83
CA SER A 268 -0.33 -30.94 -3.44
C SER A 268 -0.79 -29.67 -2.72
N CYS A 269 -0.96 -28.58 -3.46
CA CYS A 269 -1.29 -27.25 -2.92
C CYS A 269 -2.57 -26.69 -3.53
N THR A 270 -3.44 -26.20 -2.65
CA THR A 270 -4.57 -25.35 -3.00
C THR A 270 -4.38 -23.99 -2.32
N ILE A 271 -4.07 -22.96 -3.09
CA ILE A 271 -3.82 -21.62 -2.58
C ILE A 271 -4.96 -20.71 -2.97
N SER A 272 -5.71 -20.22 -2.00
CA SER A 272 -6.74 -19.20 -2.17
C SER A 272 -6.19 -17.83 -1.81
N ALA A 273 -6.39 -16.85 -2.69
CA ALA A 273 -5.88 -15.50 -2.53
C ALA A 273 -6.92 -14.46 -2.98
N GLN A 274 -6.74 -13.23 -2.55
CA GLN A 274 -7.45 -12.06 -3.04
C GLN A 274 -6.47 -11.18 -3.83
N ALA A 275 -6.86 -10.83 -5.05
CA ALA A 275 -6.14 -9.90 -5.90
C ALA A 275 -6.85 -8.54 -5.86
N MET A 276 -6.25 -7.54 -5.18
CA MET A 276 -6.73 -6.17 -5.21
C MET A 276 -6.05 -5.42 -6.35
N VAL A 277 -6.85 -5.00 -7.32
CA VAL A 277 -6.42 -4.23 -8.49
C VAL A 277 -6.61 -2.74 -8.23
N LEU A 278 -5.56 -1.97 -8.44
CA LEU A 278 -5.54 -0.52 -8.41
C LEU A 278 -5.23 -0.04 -9.83
N LEU A 279 -6.22 0.52 -10.54
CA LEU A 279 -6.07 1.06 -11.88
C LEU A 279 -5.94 2.58 -11.78
N ARG A 280 -4.80 3.10 -12.22
CA ARG A 280 -4.51 4.53 -12.29
C ARG A 280 -4.40 4.96 -13.74
N GLN A 281 -4.97 6.14 -14.05
CA GLN A 281 -4.94 6.68 -15.40
C GLN A 281 -4.48 8.14 -15.38
N GLU A 282 -3.64 8.50 -16.33
CA GLU A 282 -3.25 9.89 -16.54
C GLU A 282 -4.37 10.63 -17.25
N ARG A 283 -4.78 11.76 -16.67
CA ARG A 283 -5.73 12.70 -17.25
C ARG A 283 -5.04 14.04 -17.51
N ARG A 284 -5.37 14.67 -18.60
CA ARG A 284 -4.93 16.02 -18.95
C ARG A 284 -6.13 16.93 -18.89
N LEU A 285 -6.13 17.79 -17.88
CA LEU A 285 -7.25 18.69 -17.61
C LEU A 285 -6.76 20.12 -17.79
N ARG A 286 -7.63 20.98 -18.30
CA ARG A 286 -7.37 22.40 -18.35
C ARG A 286 -7.70 23.02 -17.00
N CYS A 287 -6.74 23.70 -16.40
CA CYS A 287 -6.90 24.40 -15.13
C CYS A 287 -7.04 25.89 -15.38
N ILE A 288 -8.15 26.49 -14.97
CA ILE A 288 -8.37 27.95 -15.04
C ILE A 288 -7.70 28.55 -13.80
N GLU A 289 -6.70 29.42 -14.02
CA GLU A 289 -6.02 30.16 -12.95
C GLU A 289 -6.77 31.46 -12.62
N ASP A 290 -7.23 32.16 -13.65
CA ASP A 290 -7.87 33.46 -13.51
C ASP A 290 -8.75 33.77 -14.72
N MET A 291 -9.70 34.69 -14.56
CA MET A 291 -10.54 35.18 -15.64
C MET A 291 -11.02 36.59 -15.36
N TYR A 292 -11.29 37.35 -16.40
CA TYR A 292 -11.95 38.66 -16.29
C TYR A 292 -12.70 39.01 -17.59
N LEU A 293 -13.59 39.98 -17.49
CA LEU A 293 -14.30 40.53 -18.63
C LEU A 293 -13.95 42.03 -18.74
N PRO A 294 -13.30 42.46 -19.85
CA PRO A 294 -12.97 43.87 -20.04
C PRO A 294 -14.19 44.77 -19.86
N GLY A 295 -14.03 45.88 -19.13
CA GLY A 295 -15.09 46.86 -18.91
C GLY A 295 -16.23 46.43 -17.96
N LYS A 296 -16.23 45.20 -17.44
CA LYS A 296 -17.28 44.70 -16.53
C LYS A 296 -16.67 44.05 -15.31
N GLU A 297 -17.45 43.96 -14.25
CA GLU A 297 -17.09 43.16 -13.07
C GLU A 297 -17.65 41.76 -13.21
N LEU A 298 -16.77 40.78 -13.10
CA LEU A 298 -17.12 39.36 -13.15
C LEU A 298 -17.05 38.78 -11.74
N ALA A 299 -18.22 38.37 -11.19
CA ALA A 299 -18.31 37.66 -9.93
C ALA A 299 -18.50 36.17 -10.20
N ALA A 300 -17.51 35.35 -9.86
CA ALA A 300 -17.56 33.88 -9.98
C ALA A 300 -17.82 33.27 -8.61
N GLN A 301 -18.73 32.31 -8.55
CA GLN A 301 -18.81 31.35 -7.46
C GLN A 301 -17.88 30.19 -7.84
N ALA A 302 -16.69 30.15 -7.26
CA ALA A 302 -15.68 29.15 -7.55
C ALA A 302 -15.36 28.34 -6.30
N GLU A 303 -15.28 27.02 -6.48
CA GLU A 303 -14.74 26.06 -5.54
C GLU A 303 -13.39 25.57 -6.06
N HIS A 304 -12.52 25.17 -5.16
CA HIS A 304 -11.19 24.71 -5.51
C HIS A 304 -10.98 23.25 -5.07
N PRO A 305 -11.52 22.28 -5.82
CA PRO A 305 -11.33 20.87 -5.50
C PRO A 305 -9.84 20.48 -5.56
N VAL A 306 -9.41 19.71 -4.58
CA VAL A 306 -8.05 19.22 -4.46
C VAL A 306 -8.03 17.74 -4.79
N LEU A 307 -7.38 17.38 -5.89
CA LEU A 307 -7.21 16.01 -6.33
C LEU A 307 -5.83 15.48 -5.94
N GLN A 308 -5.79 14.20 -5.63
CA GLN A 308 -4.56 13.50 -5.28
C GLN A 308 -3.90 12.94 -6.55
N ASN A 309 -2.70 13.43 -6.89
CA ASN A 309 -1.88 12.88 -7.95
C ASN A 309 -1.13 11.66 -7.43
N MET A 310 -1.31 10.52 -8.07
CA MET A 310 -0.74 9.22 -7.67
C MET A 310 0.13 8.64 -8.80
N PRO A 311 1.34 9.19 -9.04
CA PRO A 311 2.24 8.67 -10.06
C PRO A 311 2.71 7.26 -9.75
N SER A 312 3.47 6.65 -10.66
CA SER A 312 4.06 5.33 -10.44
C SER A 312 5.04 5.35 -9.27
N ALA A 313 4.88 4.41 -8.35
CA ALA A 313 5.81 4.23 -7.23
C ALA A 313 7.16 3.68 -7.73
N GLN A 314 8.26 4.08 -7.08
CA GLN A 314 9.60 3.65 -7.42
C GLN A 314 10.03 2.47 -6.54
N PRO A 315 10.51 1.34 -7.11
CA PRO A 315 10.95 0.20 -6.32
C PRO A 315 12.23 0.55 -5.53
N PHE A 316 12.33 0.04 -4.32
CA PHE A 316 13.54 0.15 -3.50
C PHE A 316 13.86 -1.15 -2.78
N THR A 317 15.13 -1.30 -2.40
CA THR A 317 15.61 -2.37 -1.54
C THR A 317 16.51 -1.77 -0.47
N SER A 318 16.32 -2.20 0.77
CA SER A 318 17.14 -1.77 1.89
C SER A 318 17.41 -2.92 2.86
N GLU A 319 18.50 -2.82 3.61
CA GLU A 319 18.95 -3.87 4.53
C GLU A 319 19.29 -3.30 5.90
N GLY A 320 18.92 -4.03 6.94
CA GLY A 320 19.26 -3.73 8.33
C GLY A 320 19.61 -4.99 9.10
N SER A 321 20.43 -4.85 10.13
CA SER A 321 20.88 -5.97 10.94
C SER A 321 20.71 -5.68 12.43
N GLU A 322 20.45 -6.74 13.20
CA GLU A 322 20.30 -6.69 14.66
C GLU A 322 20.84 -7.98 15.29
N THR A 323 21.36 -7.86 16.52
CA THR A 323 21.84 -9.03 17.25
C THR A 323 20.77 -9.50 18.23
N LEU A 324 20.32 -10.74 18.05
CA LEU A 324 19.35 -11.40 18.91
C LEU A 324 20.05 -12.26 19.96
N GLN A 325 19.64 -12.13 21.22
CA GLN A 325 20.09 -13.01 22.29
C GLN A 325 19.26 -14.29 22.30
N THR A 326 19.92 -15.43 22.50
CA THR A 326 19.34 -16.76 22.59
C THR A 326 19.45 -17.35 23.98
N ALA A 327 18.53 -18.22 24.36
CA ALA A 327 18.58 -18.92 25.64
C ALA A 327 19.72 -19.95 25.71
N GLN A 328 20.03 -20.59 24.57
CA GLN A 328 21.05 -21.64 24.44
C GLN A 328 22.08 -21.24 23.38
N HIS A 329 23.22 -21.89 23.40
CA HIS A 329 24.25 -21.73 22.38
C HIS A 329 23.72 -22.19 21.02
N VAL A 330 24.07 -21.49 19.94
CA VAL A 330 23.60 -21.74 18.59
C VAL A 330 24.62 -22.56 17.83
N SER A 331 24.33 -23.81 17.58
CA SER A 331 25.13 -24.69 16.75
C SER A 331 24.86 -24.49 15.25
N HIS A 332 23.60 -24.46 14.86
CA HIS A 332 23.18 -24.34 13.46
C HIS A 332 21.85 -23.62 13.34
N VAL A 333 21.75 -22.67 12.39
CA VAL A 333 20.49 -22.00 12.05
C VAL A 333 19.78 -22.80 10.96
N ILE A 334 18.53 -23.20 11.23
CA ILE A 334 17.71 -23.95 10.29
C ILE A 334 16.95 -23.01 9.36
N ALA A 335 16.31 -21.98 9.92
CA ALA A 335 15.49 -21.04 9.18
C ALA A 335 15.44 -19.67 9.87
N ALA A 336 15.30 -18.62 9.07
CA ALA A 336 14.98 -17.29 9.54
C ALA A 336 13.88 -16.69 8.65
N GLN A 337 12.87 -16.12 9.26
CA GLN A 337 11.76 -15.47 8.57
C GLN A 337 11.47 -14.11 9.21
N ALA A 338 11.01 -13.16 8.41
CA ALA A 338 10.58 -11.85 8.90
C ALA A 338 9.30 -11.42 8.19
N VAL A 339 8.40 -10.79 8.94
CA VAL A 339 7.19 -10.13 8.43
C VAL A 339 7.18 -8.67 8.83
N CYS A 340 6.76 -7.79 7.94
CA CYS A 340 6.64 -6.37 8.25
C CYS A 340 5.40 -6.13 9.11
N CYS A 341 5.59 -5.60 10.32
CA CYS A 341 4.54 -5.23 11.26
C CYS A 341 4.44 -3.71 11.45
N GLY A 342 5.16 -2.94 10.67
CA GLY A 342 5.15 -1.50 10.66
C GLY A 342 6.38 -0.94 9.99
N ALA A 343 6.20 0.17 9.29
CA ALA A 343 7.28 0.93 8.68
C ALA A 343 6.98 2.41 8.85
N LYS A 344 8.02 3.18 9.14
CA LYS A 344 7.92 4.62 9.27
C LYS A 344 9.22 5.27 8.80
N ARG A 345 9.11 6.23 7.92
CA ARG A 345 10.22 7.12 7.58
C ARG A 345 10.54 8.01 8.79
N VAL A 346 11.77 7.96 9.27
CA VAL A 346 12.22 8.70 10.48
C VAL A 346 12.94 9.96 10.07
N SER A 347 13.68 9.91 8.95
CA SER A 347 14.40 11.04 8.38
C SER A 347 14.43 10.93 6.85
N GLU A 348 15.10 11.87 6.19
CA GLU A 348 15.29 11.83 4.74
C GLU A 348 16.12 10.63 4.27
N SER A 349 16.90 10.03 5.16
CA SER A 349 17.83 8.94 4.85
C SER A 349 17.59 7.64 5.62
N GLU A 350 16.54 7.58 6.46
CA GLU A 350 16.33 6.44 7.36
C GLU A 350 14.87 5.98 7.39
N LEU A 351 14.70 4.68 7.28
CA LEU A 351 13.45 3.96 7.45
C LEU A 351 13.53 3.06 8.70
N GLN A 352 12.60 3.23 9.62
CA GLN A 352 12.43 2.31 10.74
C GLN A 352 11.35 1.29 10.43
N ILE A 353 11.70 0.01 10.56
CA ILE A 353 10.79 -1.13 10.35
C ILE A 353 10.61 -1.87 11.68
N LYS A 354 9.38 -2.22 12.00
CA LYS A 354 9.06 -3.20 13.04
C LYS A 354 8.91 -4.55 12.34
N ALA A 355 9.86 -5.44 12.53
CA ALA A 355 9.86 -6.79 11.96
C ALA A 355 9.44 -7.83 12.99
N GLY A 356 8.38 -8.58 12.72
CA GLY A 356 8.09 -9.82 13.43
C GLY A 356 9.05 -10.90 12.91
N VAL A 357 9.94 -11.39 13.76
CA VAL A 357 11.03 -12.29 13.36
C VAL A 357 10.88 -13.63 14.02
N ARG A 358 11.09 -14.70 13.24
CA ARG A 358 11.17 -16.08 13.72
C ARG A 358 12.46 -16.71 13.22
N VAL A 359 13.30 -17.21 14.15
CA VAL A 359 14.52 -17.94 13.84
C VAL A 359 14.45 -19.30 14.51
N LEU A 360 14.62 -20.36 13.72
CA LEU A 360 14.77 -21.73 14.18
C LEU A 360 16.24 -22.12 14.15
N TYR A 361 16.72 -22.74 15.22
CA TYR A 361 18.12 -23.16 15.33
C TYR A 361 18.25 -24.43 16.15
N LEU A 362 19.36 -25.14 15.97
CA LEU A 362 19.80 -26.24 16.83
C LEU A 362 20.76 -25.71 17.89
N SER A 363 20.58 -26.16 19.13
CA SER A 363 21.56 -25.96 20.19
C SER A 363 22.76 -26.92 20.02
N ASP A 364 23.79 -26.76 20.86
CA ASP A 364 24.93 -27.73 20.90
C ASP A 364 24.50 -29.14 21.27
N GLU A 365 23.43 -29.28 22.05
CA GLU A 365 22.80 -30.55 22.38
C GLU A 365 21.90 -31.11 21.28
N GLN A 366 21.94 -30.52 20.07
CA GLN A 366 21.08 -30.84 18.93
C GLN A 366 19.57 -30.71 19.21
N GLN A 367 19.21 -29.90 20.19
CA GLN A 367 17.81 -29.62 20.48
C GLN A 367 17.30 -28.52 19.57
N LEU A 368 16.10 -28.71 19.05
CA LEU A 368 15.39 -27.69 18.28
C LEU A 368 14.93 -26.54 19.21
N CYS A 369 15.30 -25.32 18.84
CA CYS A 369 14.99 -24.10 19.56
C CYS A 369 14.45 -23.04 18.60
N ALA A 370 13.67 -22.10 19.14
CA ALA A 370 13.16 -20.98 18.38
C ALA A 370 13.33 -19.65 19.13
N VAL A 371 13.52 -18.58 18.39
CA VAL A 371 13.38 -17.20 18.84
C VAL A 371 12.30 -16.55 18.02
N GLN A 372 11.26 -16.02 18.66
CA GLN A 372 10.20 -15.25 18.02
C GLN A 372 10.02 -13.94 18.77
N ARG A 373 10.08 -12.81 18.07
CA ARG A 373 9.82 -11.49 18.67
C ARG A 373 9.70 -10.40 17.64
N ILE A 374 9.16 -9.25 18.02
CA ILE A 374 9.21 -8.04 17.22
C ILE A 374 10.55 -7.34 17.44
N VAL A 375 11.24 -7.01 16.34
CA VAL A 375 12.55 -6.36 16.32
C VAL A 375 12.42 -5.02 15.60
N PRO A 376 12.77 -3.89 16.23
CA PRO A 376 12.90 -2.63 15.52
C PRO A 376 14.23 -2.61 14.75
N LEU A 377 14.16 -2.29 13.46
CA LEU A 377 15.32 -2.18 12.58
C LEU A 377 15.34 -0.80 11.95
N THR A 378 16.51 -0.19 11.92
CA THR A 378 16.76 1.05 11.16
C THR A 378 17.53 0.70 9.90
N MET A 379 17.03 1.16 8.75
CA MET A 379 17.58 0.85 7.44
C MET A 379 17.83 2.14 6.65
N PRO A 380 18.84 2.19 5.75
CA PRO A 380 19.01 3.31 4.84
C PRO A 380 17.79 3.48 3.93
N TYR A 381 17.37 4.72 3.68
CA TYR A 381 16.25 5.03 2.79
C TYR A 381 16.45 6.39 2.14
N SER A 382 16.62 6.41 0.83
CA SER A 382 16.92 7.62 0.05
C SER A 382 15.79 8.08 -0.86
N GLU A 383 14.68 7.34 -0.88
CA GLU A 383 13.57 7.62 -1.79
C GLU A 383 12.72 8.80 -1.30
N ALA A 384 12.17 9.57 -2.24
CA ALA A 384 11.37 10.75 -1.91
C ALA A 384 9.95 10.44 -1.41
N GLY A 385 9.45 9.21 -1.65
CA GLY A 385 8.09 8.80 -1.30
C GLY A 385 7.98 8.11 0.07
N GLU A 386 6.74 7.81 0.47
CA GLU A 386 6.47 6.95 1.61
C GLU A 386 6.58 5.46 1.20
N PRO A 387 7.11 4.59 2.08
CA PRO A 387 7.26 3.18 1.77
C PRO A 387 5.92 2.45 1.75
N GLU A 388 5.64 1.76 0.66
CA GLU A 388 4.45 0.92 0.47
C GLU A 388 4.84 -0.50 0.03
N ASP A 389 3.92 -1.46 0.18
CA ASP A 389 4.04 -2.84 -0.30
C ASP A 389 5.30 -3.59 0.20
N LEU A 390 5.66 -3.36 1.47
CA LEU A 390 6.86 -3.92 2.07
C LEU A 390 6.77 -5.43 2.26
N THR A 391 7.75 -6.12 1.66
CA THR A 391 8.04 -7.52 1.90
C THR A 391 9.41 -7.65 2.57
N LEU A 392 9.51 -8.53 3.56
CA LEU A 392 10.76 -8.76 4.27
C LEU A 392 11.27 -10.18 4.00
N SER A 393 12.58 -10.30 3.82
CA SER A 393 13.29 -11.57 3.90
C SER A 393 14.34 -11.50 4.99
N ALA A 394 14.61 -12.62 5.67
CA ALA A 394 15.55 -12.67 6.77
C ALA A 394 16.60 -13.76 6.58
N ARG A 395 17.80 -13.46 7.07
CA ARG A 395 18.88 -14.42 7.25
C ARG A 395 19.41 -14.29 8.66
N ALA A 396 19.81 -15.39 9.28
CA ALA A 396 20.43 -15.37 10.58
C ALA A 396 21.67 -16.27 10.57
N THR A 397 22.70 -15.84 11.31
CA THR A 397 23.93 -16.59 11.53
C THR A 397 24.28 -16.57 13.01
N ALA A 398 24.96 -17.62 13.48
CA ALA A 398 25.44 -17.63 14.87
C ALA A 398 26.44 -16.49 15.12
N ALA A 399 26.30 -15.80 16.23
CA ALA A 399 27.14 -14.67 16.64
C ALA A 399 27.51 -14.75 18.13
N GLY A 400 28.75 -15.11 18.39
CA GLY A 400 29.23 -15.37 19.77
C GLY A 400 28.61 -16.64 20.38
N GLU A 401 28.64 -16.75 21.71
CA GLU A 401 28.20 -17.96 22.42
C GLU A 401 26.66 -18.11 22.46
N ARG A 402 25.94 -17.01 22.65
CA ARG A 402 24.47 -16.99 22.78
C ARG A 402 23.85 -15.85 21.99
N GLY A 403 24.19 -15.76 20.70
CA GLY A 403 23.71 -14.72 19.84
C GLY A 403 23.41 -15.20 18.43
N LEU A 404 22.52 -14.48 17.77
CA LEU A 404 22.21 -14.60 16.35
C LEU A 404 22.36 -13.22 15.73
N LEU A 405 23.21 -13.08 14.73
CA LEU A 405 23.20 -11.92 13.86
C LEU A 405 22.07 -12.11 12.84
N LEU A 406 21.02 -11.33 13.00
CA LEU A 406 19.89 -11.27 12.08
C LEU A 406 20.14 -10.17 11.05
N THR A 407 19.98 -10.49 9.78
CA THR A 407 19.97 -9.53 8.68
C THR A 407 18.63 -9.61 7.99
N VAL A 408 17.95 -8.48 7.85
CA VAL A 408 16.64 -8.37 7.20
C VAL A 408 16.77 -7.46 5.99
N THR A 409 16.32 -7.96 4.84
CA THR A 409 16.22 -7.20 3.60
C THR A 409 14.75 -6.82 3.39
N ALA A 410 14.49 -5.53 3.21
CA ALA A 410 13.18 -4.98 2.87
C ALA A 410 13.13 -4.63 1.40
N ASN A 411 12.14 -5.15 0.68
CA ASN A 411 11.80 -4.77 -0.68
C ASN A 411 10.43 -4.11 -0.66
N GLY A 412 10.27 -3.01 -1.38
CA GLY A 412 9.03 -2.27 -1.43
C GLY A 412 9.02 -1.25 -2.55
N ALA A 413 8.05 -0.37 -2.50
CA ALA A 413 7.91 0.74 -3.42
C ALA A 413 7.79 2.07 -2.65
N ALA A 414 8.41 3.12 -3.16
CA ALA A 414 8.28 4.48 -2.65
C ALA A 414 7.19 5.21 -3.43
N ALA A 415 6.09 5.53 -2.77
CA ALA A 415 4.95 6.21 -3.38
C ALA A 415 4.95 7.70 -3.01
N THR A 416 4.93 8.55 -4.02
CA THR A 416 4.73 9.99 -3.83
C THR A 416 3.26 10.33 -4.01
N GLN A 417 2.77 11.25 -3.20
CA GLN A 417 1.41 11.77 -3.29
C GLN A 417 1.49 13.28 -3.34
N GLU A 418 1.10 13.85 -4.45
CA GLU A 418 1.03 15.28 -4.65
C GLU A 418 -0.44 15.73 -4.66
N ARG A 419 -0.71 16.92 -4.16
CA ARG A 419 -2.04 17.53 -4.21
C ARG A 419 -2.07 18.57 -5.30
N VAL A 420 -3.01 18.43 -6.23
CA VAL A 420 -3.23 19.36 -7.33
C VAL A 420 -4.60 20.01 -7.14
N THR A 421 -4.61 21.34 -7.15
CA THR A 421 -5.83 22.14 -6.98
C THR A 421 -6.37 22.53 -8.35
N PHE A 422 -7.65 22.27 -8.58
CA PHE A 422 -8.38 22.68 -9.78
C PHE A 422 -9.39 23.78 -9.44
N CYS A 423 -10.05 24.30 -10.46
CA CYS A 423 -11.11 25.29 -10.30
C CYS A 423 -12.43 24.72 -10.81
N HIS A 424 -13.45 24.77 -9.98
CA HIS A 424 -14.83 24.51 -10.36
C HIS A 424 -15.65 25.78 -10.22
N ILE A 425 -16.26 26.24 -11.32
CA ILE A 425 -17.10 27.44 -11.35
C ILE A 425 -18.55 27.00 -11.45
N SER A 426 -19.31 27.20 -10.38
CA SER A 426 -20.73 26.83 -10.32
C SER A 426 -21.64 27.92 -10.91
N ALA A 427 -21.26 29.19 -10.79
CA ALA A 427 -22.02 30.31 -11.35
C ALA A 427 -21.12 31.50 -11.68
N LEU A 428 -21.52 32.28 -12.70
CA LEU A 428 -20.91 33.55 -13.08
C LEU A 428 -21.96 34.61 -13.13
N GLU A 429 -21.70 35.73 -12.47
CA GLU A 429 -22.55 36.91 -12.49
C GLU A 429 -21.78 38.11 -13.07
N ILE A 430 -22.38 38.80 -14.05
CA ILE A 430 -21.78 39.94 -14.68
C ILE A 430 -22.44 41.19 -14.10
N LYS A 431 -21.62 42.07 -13.52
CA LYS A 431 -22.05 43.35 -12.98
C LYS A 431 -21.48 44.51 -13.80
N PRO A 432 -22.24 45.60 -13.97
CA PRO A 432 -21.66 46.80 -14.55
C PRO A 432 -20.55 47.31 -13.64
N LYS A 433 -19.35 47.52 -14.19
CA LYS A 433 -18.26 48.13 -13.46
C LYS A 433 -18.47 49.65 -13.47
N GLU A 434 -18.39 50.32 -12.31
CA GLU A 434 -18.30 51.79 -12.30
C GLU A 434 -17.01 52.21 -13.03
N SER A 435 -17.14 52.85 -14.18
CA SER A 435 -15.99 53.22 -15.00
C SER A 435 -15.14 54.26 -14.26
N SER A 436 -13.96 53.89 -13.85
CA SER A 436 -12.94 54.82 -13.32
C SER A 436 -12.29 55.69 -14.41
N HIS A 437 -12.59 55.41 -15.66
CA HIS A 437 -11.93 56.04 -16.83
C HIS A 437 -12.93 56.73 -17.79
N ASN A 438 -13.94 57.44 -17.25
CA ASN A 438 -14.95 58.14 -18.06
C ASN A 438 -14.33 58.92 -19.21
N GLY A 439 -14.46 58.42 -20.48
CA GLY A 439 -14.03 59.08 -21.68
C GLY A 439 -12.52 58.98 -22.00
N VAL A 440 -11.77 58.15 -21.27
CA VAL A 440 -10.34 57.87 -21.55
C VAL A 440 -10.25 56.63 -22.43
N THR A 441 -9.76 56.77 -23.64
CA THR A 441 -9.56 55.67 -24.60
C THR A 441 -8.15 55.08 -24.59
N LEU A 442 -7.21 55.79 -23.94
CA LEU A 442 -5.80 55.36 -23.88
C LEU A 442 -5.14 55.81 -22.58
N VAL A 443 -4.48 54.91 -21.90
CA VAL A 443 -3.69 55.16 -20.69
C VAL A 443 -2.21 54.92 -20.97
N LEU A 444 -1.34 55.83 -20.53
CA LEU A 444 0.09 55.65 -20.52
C LEU A 444 0.54 55.25 -19.13
N LYS A 445 1.06 53.99 -18.97
CA LYS A 445 1.50 53.44 -17.68
C LYS A 445 3.01 53.20 -17.70
N GLN A 446 3.70 53.74 -16.71
CA GLN A 446 5.11 53.43 -16.48
C GLN A 446 5.19 52.13 -15.64
N ILE A 447 5.91 51.15 -16.16
CA ILE A 447 6.21 49.90 -15.50
C ILE A 447 7.65 49.95 -14.98
N ASN A 448 7.85 49.99 -13.68
CA ASN A 448 9.17 50.05 -13.06
C ASN A 448 9.69 48.66 -12.69
N ASP A 449 8.82 47.85 -12.11
CA ASP A 449 9.10 46.47 -11.72
C ASP A 449 8.58 45.49 -12.77
N GLU A 450 8.93 44.22 -12.61
CA GLU A 450 8.42 43.17 -13.50
C GLU A 450 6.95 42.90 -13.21
N GLU A 451 6.04 43.22 -14.15
CA GLU A 451 4.60 42.98 -14.07
C GLU A 451 4.16 42.02 -15.18
N ARG A 452 3.17 41.12 -14.87
CA ARG A 452 2.52 40.27 -15.89
C ARG A 452 1.59 41.12 -16.75
N LEU A 453 1.65 40.91 -18.07
CA LEU A 453 0.72 41.60 -19.01
C LEU A 453 -0.73 41.30 -18.68
N TRP A 454 -1.02 40.10 -18.21
CA TRP A 454 -2.32 39.67 -17.72
C TRP A 454 -2.87 40.60 -16.62
N ASP A 455 -2.07 40.84 -15.59
CA ASP A 455 -2.47 41.69 -14.45
C ASP A 455 -2.68 43.14 -14.88
N ILE A 456 -1.85 43.64 -15.79
CA ILE A 456 -1.99 44.97 -16.35
C ILE A 456 -3.28 45.08 -17.16
N ALA A 457 -3.58 44.10 -18.02
CA ALA A 457 -4.78 44.10 -18.85
C ALA A 457 -6.05 44.02 -18.00
N LYS A 458 -6.07 43.10 -17.03
CA LYS A 458 -7.19 42.93 -16.08
C LYS A 458 -7.47 44.20 -15.29
N ASN A 459 -6.43 44.82 -14.73
CA ASN A 459 -6.57 46.02 -13.93
C ASN A 459 -7.05 47.25 -14.75
N CYS A 460 -6.62 47.31 -16.00
CA CYS A 460 -6.99 48.40 -16.89
C CYS A 460 -8.28 48.16 -17.69
N GLY A 461 -8.90 46.98 -17.56
CA GLY A 461 -10.14 46.63 -18.26
C GLY A 461 -9.96 46.46 -19.79
N THR A 462 -8.84 45.94 -20.23
CA THR A 462 -8.49 45.72 -21.65
C THR A 462 -8.03 44.30 -21.87
N THR A 463 -7.63 43.92 -23.05
CA THR A 463 -7.07 42.60 -23.34
C THR A 463 -5.53 42.66 -23.49
N GLU A 464 -4.85 41.54 -23.18
CA GLU A 464 -3.40 41.47 -23.43
C GLU A 464 -3.06 41.70 -24.90
N GLN A 465 -3.89 41.21 -25.82
CA GLN A 465 -3.70 41.39 -27.26
C GLN A 465 -3.76 42.88 -27.64
N ALA A 466 -4.68 43.65 -27.07
CA ALA A 466 -4.78 45.06 -27.30
C ALA A 466 -3.50 45.80 -26.85
N ILE A 467 -3.00 45.44 -25.64
CA ILE A 467 -1.72 46.01 -25.14
C ILE A 467 -0.57 45.62 -26.04
N ARG A 468 -0.45 44.34 -26.44
CA ARG A 468 0.61 43.87 -27.34
C ARG A 468 0.61 44.63 -28.69
N CYS A 469 -0.56 44.76 -29.29
CA CYS A 469 -0.71 45.47 -30.56
C CYS A 469 -0.36 46.96 -30.46
N ALA A 470 -0.74 47.63 -29.35
CA ALA A 470 -0.46 49.05 -29.16
C ALA A 470 1.02 49.37 -28.88
N ASN A 471 1.80 48.38 -28.45
CA ASN A 471 3.20 48.56 -28.05
C ASN A 471 4.21 47.74 -28.88
N ASP A 472 3.77 47.12 -29.97
CA ASP A 472 4.59 46.24 -30.83
C ASP A 472 5.34 45.14 -30.03
N LEU A 473 4.70 44.60 -28.99
CA LEU A 473 5.27 43.55 -28.17
C LEU A 473 5.17 42.16 -28.85
N PRO A 474 6.17 41.30 -28.66
CA PRO A 474 6.12 39.93 -29.16
C PRO A 474 4.89 39.17 -28.62
N ALA A 475 4.36 38.23 -29.43
CA ALA A 475 3.21 37.41 -29.03
C ALA A 475 3.49 36.58 -27.75
N GLU A 476 4.76 36.24 -27.52
CA GLU A 476 5.22 35.41 -26.37
C GLU A 476 5.58 36.27 -25.13
N ALA A 477 5.44 37.61 -25.19
CA ALA A 477 5.74 38.46 -24.06
C ALA A 477 4.67 38.31 -22.98
N GLU A 478 5.00 37.61 -21.91
CA GLU A 478 4.09 37.42 -20.72
C GLU A 478 4.33 38.50 -19.65
N ARG A 479 5.53 39.06 -19.59
CA ARG A 479 5.96 40.05 -18.58
C ARG A 479 6.65 41.23 -19.21
N VAL A 480 6.54 42.38 -18.55
CA VAL A 480 7.17 43.62 -18.96
C VAL A 480 7.84 44.29 -17.78
N GLN A 481 9.03 44.87 -18.00
CA GLN A 481 9.79 45.58 -16.97
C GLN A 481 10.47 46.83 -17.59
N ASN A 482 10.59 47.89 -16.79
CA ASN A 482 11.24 49.15 -17.15
C ASN A 482 10.74 49.72 -18.48
N ALA A 483 9.45 49.66 -18.75
CA ALA A 483 8.83 50.10 -20.00
C ALA A 483 7.70 51.10 -19.74
N MET A 484 7.47 51.94 -20.75
CA MET A 484 6.27 52.77 -20.79
C MET A 484 5.30 52.14 -21.78
N LEU A 485 4.12 51.73 -21.28
CA LEU A 485 3.09 51.05 -22.06
C LEU A 485 1.92 51.96 -22.42
N LEU A 486 1.54 51.88 -23.69
CA LEU A 486 0.27 52.39 -24.18
C LEU A 486 -0.82 51.35 -23.95
N ILE A 487 -1.81 51.67 -23.17
CA ILE A 487 -2.90 50.75 -22.77
C ILE A 487 -4.21 51.25 -23.36
N PRO A 488 -4.72 50.63 -24.42
CA PRO A 488 -6.04 50.95 -24.95
C PRO A 488 -7.10 50.48 -23.94
N ILE A 489 -8.05 51.37 -23.59
CA ILE A 489 -9.20 51.07 -22.72
C ILE A 489 -10.35 50.63 -23.62
N GLN A 490 -10.97 49.53 -23.33
CA GLN A 490 -12.17 49.05 -23.99
C GLN A 490 -13.38 49.43 -23.11
N ASP A 491 -14.34 50.19 -23.67
CA ASP A 491 -15.60 50.58 -23.01
C ASP A 491 -16.64 49.46 -23.06
#